data_6e6321c8d361837311f9055b2b4b3358
#
_entry.id   6e6321c8d361837311f9055b2b4b3358
#
_cell.length_a   1.000
_cell.length_b   1.000
_cell.length_c   1.000
_cell.angle_alpha   90.00
_cell.angle_beta   90.00
_cell.angle_gamma   90.00
#
_symmetry.space_group_name_H-M   'P 1'
#
loop_
_entity.id
_entity.type
_entity.pdbx_description
1 polymer ?
#
loop_
_entity_poly.entity_id
_entity_poly.type
_entity_poly.pdbx_seq_one_letter_code
_entity_poly.pdbx_strand_id
1 'polypeptide(L)'
;MCIRDSFNNTYLKELIWREFFIQILWHYPHTINTSFKEKYERIKWRTNMNDFKLWCDGKTGYPIVDAGMNELNKTGFMHNRLRMIVGSFLCKHLLIDWRLGEKYFADKLFDYEQASNVGNWQWVAGCGVDAAPYFRIFNPESQQIKFDKQKEYIKKWIPEFDESNYIEKIVDHKFARERCLKTYKEALN
;
A
#
# COMPACT_ATOMS: atom_id res chain seq x y z
N MET A 1 27.23 4.44 29.51
CA MET A 1 25.76 4.73 29.73
C MET A 1 25.02 4.25 28.52
N CYS A 2 24.42 3.07 28.59
CA CYS A 2 23.63 2.53 27.48
C CYS A 2 22.22 3.12 27.56
N ILE A 3 21.95 4.16 26.81
CA ILE A 3 20.60 4.63 26.59
C ILE A 3 19.92 3.60 25.67
N ARG A 4 19.41 2.55 26.27
CA ARG A 4 18.50 1.61 25.59
C ARG A 4 17.09 2.12 25.75
N ASP A 5 16.83 3.21 25.07
CA ASP A 5 15.48 3.68 24.92
C ASP A 5 14.82 2.87 23.80
N SER A 6 13.67 2.27 24.04
CA SER A 6 12.92 1.50 23.04
C SER A 6 12.56 2.37 21.83
N PHE A 7 12.39 3.66 22.03
CA PHE A 7 12.16 4.67 21.00
C PHE A 7 13.39 4.81 20.06
N ASN A 8 14.59 4.90 20.63
CA ASN A 8 15.83 4.97 19.85
C ASN A 8 16.07 3.73 19.00
N ASN A 9 15.70 2.53 19.47
CA ASN A 9 15.82 1.30 18.70
C ASN A 9 14.87 1.25 17.50
N THR A 10 13.66 1.79 17.60
CA THR A 10 12.73 1.84 16.48
C THR A 10 13.22 2.81 15.42
N TYR A 11 13.63 4.02 15.82
CA TYR A 11 14.19 5.00 14.89
C TYR A 11 15.44 4.50 14.16
N LEU A 12 16.37 3.88 14.89
CA LEU A 12 17.55 3.28 14.28
C LEU A 12 17.22 2.19 13.26
N LYS A 13 16.21 1.35 13.55
CA LYS A 13 15.75 0.34 12.59
C LYS A 13 15.20 0.97 11.32
N GLU A 14 14.44 2.06 11.42
CA GLU A 14 13.93 2.77 10.24
C GLU A 14 15.07 3.38 9.40
N LEU A 15 16.13 3.90 10.03
CA LEU A 15 17.33 4.35 9.30
C LEU A 15 18.05 3.20 8.59
N ILE A 16 18.13 2.03 9.22
CA ILE A 16 18.71 0.83 8.60
C ILE A 16 17.88 0.39 7.40
N TRP A 17 16.55 0.39 7.50
CA TRP A 17 15.67 0.08 6.38
C TRP A 17 15.82 1.07 5.22
N ARG A 18 15.94 2.35 5.51
CA ARG A 18 16.19 3.38 4.49
C ARG A 18 17.51 3.10 3.75
N GLU A 19 18.59 2.87 4.50
CA GLU A 19 19.88 2.54 3.91
C GLU A 19 19.82 1.24 3.09
N PHE A 20 19.16 0.22 3.59
CA PHE A 20 18.95 -1.04 2.86
C PHE A 20 18.29 -0.80 1.49
N PHE A 21 17.21 -0.03 1.41
CA PHE A 21 16.55 0.26 0.13
C PHE A 21 17.41 1.13 -0.78
N ILE A 22 18.19 2.07 -0.25
CA ILE A 22 19.16 2.86 -1.02
C ILE A 22 20.20 1.94 -1.65
N GLN A 23 20.75 1.00 -0.89
CA GLN A 23 21.74 0.03 -1.40
C GLN A 23 21.13 -0.88 -2.47
N ILE A 24 19.89 -1.35 -2.27
CA ILE A 24 19.19 -2.14 -3.30
C ILE A 24 19.05 -1.34 -4.58
N LEU A 25 18.59 -0.09 -4.51
CA LEU A 25 18.39 0.72 -5.70
C LEU A 25 19.71 1.09 -6.39
N TRP A 26 20.77 1.31 -5.61
CA TRP A 26 22.12 1.56 -6.13
C TRP A 26 22.68 0.39 -6.93
N HIS A 27 22.55 -0.83 -6.41
CA HIS A 27 23.05 -2.04 -7.06
C HIS A 27 22.13 -2.58 -8.16
N TYR A 28 20.84 -2.28 -8.08
CA TYR A 28 19.79 -2.75 -9.01
C TYR A 28 18.93 -1.59 -9.53
N PRO A 29 19.51 -0.60 -10.25
CA PRO A 29 18.80 0.64 -10.63
C PRO A 29 17.59 0.38 -11.54
N HIS A 30 17.55 -0.73 -12.26
CA HIS A 30 16.41 -1.13 -13.08
C HIS A 30 15.13 -1.33 -12.26
N THR A 31 15.26 -1.59 -10.96
CA THR A 31 14.10 -1.82 -10.06
C THR A 31 13.22 -0.59 -9.84
N ILE A 32 13.64 0.58 -10.27
CA ILE A 32 12.76 1.76 -10.32
C ILE A 32 11.52 1.46 -11.18
N ASN A 33 11.72 0.78 -12.31
CA ASN A 33 10.68 0.56 -13.32
C ASN A 33 10.28 -0.92 -13.47
N THR A 34 11.04 -1.85 -12.90
CA THR A 34 10.82 -3.29 -13.01
C THR A 34 10.82 -3.97 -11.64
N SER A 35 10.13 -5.08 -11.54
CA SER A 35 10.11 -5.87 -10.31
C SER A 35 11.50 -6.43 -9.99
N PHE A 36 11.95 -6.36 -8.74
CA PHE A 36 13.19 -7.01 -8.31
C PHE A 36 13.19 -8.51 -8.62
N LYS A 37 12.06 -9.18 -8.40
CA LYS A 37 11.84 -10.58 -8.80
C LYS A 37 11.22 -10.59 -10.20
N GLU A 38 12.03 -10.74 -11.22
CA GLU A 38 11.68 -10.66 -12.66
C GLU A 38 10.41 -11.45 -13.03
N LYS A 39 10.21 -12.64 -12.46
CA LYS A 39 9.04 -13.47 -12.75
C LYS A 39 7.70 -12.78 -12.49
N TYR A 40 7.68 -11.76 -11.62
CA TYR A 40 6.47 -10.99 -11.33
C TYR A 40 6.12 -9.97 -12.42
N GLU A 41 7.01 -9.70 -13.38
CA GLU A 41 6.69 -8.90 -14.55
C GLU A 41 5.62 -9.55 -15.46
N ARG A 42 5.39 -10.85 -15.29
CA ARG A 42 4.35 -11.60 -16.01
C ARG A 42 2.93 -11.37 -15.45
N ILE A 43 2.79 -10.66 -14.34
CA ILE A 43 1.48 -10.39 -13.74
C ILE A 43 0.65 -9.55 -14.70
N LYS A 44 -0.53 -10.05 -15.04
CA LYS A 44 -1.50 -9.33 -15.87
C LYS A 44 -2.30 -8.36 -15.00
N TRP A 45 -1.77 -7.16 -14.82
CA TRP A 45 -2.46 -6.10 -14.10
C TRP A 45 -3.71 -5.66 -14.86
N ARG A 46 -4.74 -5.22 -14.13
CA ARG A 46 -5.92 -4.58 -14.72
C ARG A 46 -5.60 -3.13 -15.09
N THR A 47 -6.17 -2.69 -16.22
CA THR A 47 -6.01 -1.32 -16.73
C THR A 47 -7.22 -0.43 -16.42
N ASN A 48 -7.98 -0.73 -15.36
CA ASN A 48 -9.17 0.01 -14.99
C ASN A 48 -8.80 1.33 -14.32
N MET A 49 -8.68 2.39 -15.11
CA MET A 49 -8.33 3.73 -14.64
C MET A 49 -9.44 4.39 -13.83
N ASN A 50 -10.70 3.94 -13.96
CA ASN A 50 -11.77 4.42 -13.11
C ASN A 50 -11.61 3.94 -11.66
N ASP A 51 -11.31 2.64 -11.46
CA ASP A 51 -11.02 2.09 -10.13
C ASP A 51 -9.78 2.76 -9.52
N PHE A 52 -8.75 3.03 -10.34
CA PHE A 52 -7.57 3.77 -9.90
C PHE A 52 -7.92 5.18 -9.44
N LYS A 53 -8.74 5.89 -10.21
CA LYS A 53 -9.20 7.23 -9.83
C LYS A 53 -10.01 7.23 -8.55
N LEU A 54 -10.94 6.28 -8.37
CA LEU A 54 -11.70 6.14 -7.13
C LEU A 54 -10.79 5.87 -5.93
N TRP A 55 -9.73 5.07 -6.10
CA TRP A 55 -8.72 4.87 -5.07
C TRP A 55 -7.96 6.17 -4.77
N CYS A 56 -7.49 6.90 -5.77
CA CYS A 56 -6.82 8.20 -5.60
C CYS A 56 -7.71 9.20 -4.85
N ASP A 57 -9.00 9.23 -5.18
CA ASP A 57 -9.98 10.16 -4.61
C ASP A 57 -10.49 9.74 -3.21
N GLY A 58 -10.06 8.57 -2.68
CA GLY A 58 -10.56 8.03 -1.40
C GLY A 58 -12.04 7.71 -1.43
N LYS A 59 -12.50 7.04 -2.51
CA LYS A 59 -13.91 6.69 -2.78
C LYS A 59 -14.04 5.21 -3.13
N THR A 60 -13.38 4.33 -2.37
CA THR A 60 -13.38 2.89 -2.64
C THR A 60 -14.54 2.15 -1.98
N GLY A 61 -15.23 2.77 -1.03
CA GLY A 61 -16.23 2.13 -0.19
C GLY A 61 -15.63 1.30 0.96
N TYR A 62 -14.33 1.40 1.18
CA TYR A 62 -13.63 0.85 2.33
C TYR A 62 -13.13 2.00 3.22
N PRO A 63 -13.81 2.33 4.33
CA PRO A 63 -13.57 3.56 5.08
C PRO A 63 -12.13 3.76 5.52
N ILE A 64 -11.43 2.70 5.92
CA ILE A 64 -10.03 2.78 6.35
C ILE A 64 -9.08 3.11 5.18
N VAL A 65 -9.38 2.63 3.97
CA VAL A 65 -8.63 2.93 2.74
C VAL A 65 -8.90 4.39 2.36
N ASP A 66 -10.17 4.78 2.34
CA ASP A 66 -10.60 6.11 1.94
C ASP A 66 -10.09 7.19 2.89
N ALA A 67 -10.12 6.94 4.21
CA ALA A 67 -9.52 7.82 5.20
C ALA A 67 -8.01 8.00 5.00
N GLY A 68 -7.29 6.90 4.69
CA GLY A 68 -5.86 6.96 4.38
C GLY A 68 -5.55 7.82 3.15
N MET A 69 -6.31 7.65 2.07
CA MET A 69 -6.12 8.45 0.86
C MET A 69 -6.51 9.92 1.08
N ASN A 70 -7.54 10.20 1.86
CA ASN A 70 -7.92 11.57 2.23
C ASN A 70 -6.82 12.25 3.10
N GLU A 71 -6.20 11.53 4.04
CA GLU A 71 -5.05 12.04 4.79
C GLU A 71 -3.91 12.42 3.85
N LEU A 72 -3.52 11.51 2.96
CA LEU A 72 -2.47 11.76 1.98
C LEU A 72 -2.76 12.98 1.12
N ASN A 73 -3.96 13.06 0.55
CA ASN A 73 -4.36 14.15 -0.35
C ASN A 73 -4.40 15.52 0.34
N LYS A 74 -4.78 15.56 1.62
CA LYS A 74 -4.90 16.80 2.39
C LYS A 74 -3.57 17.27 2.99
N THR A 75 -2.69 16.35 3.36
CA THR A 75 -1.51 16.67 4.18
C THR A 75 -0.17 16.35 3.55
N GLY A 76 -0.15 15.54 2.48
CA GLY A 76 1.09 15.00 1.95
C GLY A 76 1.78 13.97 2.87
N PHE A 77 1.06 13.48 3.89
CA PHE A 77 1.56 12.50 4.85
C PHE A 77 0.57 11.34 5.00
N MET A 78 1.09 10.17 5.35
CA MET A 78 0.29 9.01 5.72
C MET A 78 1.11 8.12 6.64
N HIS A 79 0.53 7.72 7.77
CA HIS A 79 1.18 6.78 8.69
C HIS A 79 1.51 5.45 8.01
N ASN A 80 2.69 4.85 8.31
CA ASN A 80 3.17 3.62 7.67
C ASN A 80 2.12 2.50 7.58
N ARG A 81 1.36 2.25 8.65
CA ARG A 81 0.30 1.21 8.63
C ARG A 81 -0.74 1.45 7.54
N LEU A 82 -1.10 2.69 7.32
CA LEU A 82 -2.07 3.05 6.28
C LEU A 82 -1.46 2.88 4.87
N ARG A 83 -0.19 3.26 4.67
CA ARG A 83 0.53 3.02 3.40
C ARG A 83 0.49 1.55 3.01
N MET A 84 0.70 0.65 3.98
CA MET A 84 0.58 -0.80 3.74
C MET A 84 -0.84 -1.24 3.35
N ILE A 85 -1.87 -0.70 4.01
CA ILE A 85 -3.27 -1.06 3.75
C ILE A 85 -3.70 -0.55 2.37
N VAL A 86 -3.49 0.72 2.07
CA VAL A 86 -3.92 1.34 0.81
C VAL A 86 -3.13 0.81 -0.38
N GLY A 87 -1.81 0.54 -0.21
CA GLY A 87 -0.98 -0.06 -1.25
C GLY A 87 -1.39 -1.51 -1.53
N SER A 88 -1.61 -2.31 -0.47
CA SER A 88 -2.14 -3.67 -0.63
C SER A 88 -3.52 -3.67 -1.29
N PHE A 89 -4.37 -2.70 -1.00
CA PHE A 89 -5.67 -2.58 -1.64
C PHE A 89 -5.53 -2.35 -3.15
N LEU A 90 -4.68 -1.41 -3.57
CA LEU A 90 -4.43 -1.14 -4.97
C LEU A 90 -3.91 -2.39 -5.70
N CYS A 91 -2.83 -3.00 -5.20
CA CYS A 91 -2.18 -4.12 -5.88
C CYS A 91 -2.96 -5.42 -5.83
N LYS A 92 -3.70 -5.68 -4.74
CA LYS A 92 -4.34 -6.98 -4.50
C LYS A 92 -5.84 -6.96 -4.72
N HIS A 93 -6.57 -5.93 -4.23
CA HIS A 93 -8.01 -5.83 -4.43
C HIS A 93 -8.35 -5.29 -5.81
N LEU A 94 -7.72 -4.21 -6.23
CA LEU A 94 -7.97 -3.64 -7.55
C LEU A 94 -7.16 -4.33 -8.65
N LEU A 95 -6.10 -5.06 -8.27
CA LEU A 95 -5.16 -5.71 -9.19
C LEU A 95 -4.59 -4.70 -10.20
N ILE A 96 -4.24 -3.51 -9.72
CA ILE A 96 -3.64 -2.41 -10.49
C ILE A 96 -2.14 -2.38 -10.24
N ASP A 97 -1.37 -2.04 -11.29
CA ASP A 97 0.09 -2.03 -11.24
C ASP A 97 0.61 -1.10 -10.13
N TRP A 98 1.53 -1.64 -9.34
CA TRP A 98 2.16 -0.94 -8.23
C TRP A 98 2.87 0.36 -8.66
N ARG A 99 3.35 0.44 -9.91
CA ARG A 99 4.03 1.61 -10.45
C ARG A 99 3.11 2.85 -10.50
N LEU A 100 1.82 2.64 -10.75
CA LEU A 100 0.83 3.73 -10.70
C LEU A 100 0.65 4.27 -9.28
N GLY A 101 0.62 3.37 -8.29
CA GLY A 101 0.54 3.75 -6.88
C GLY A 101 1.82 4.42 -6.39
N GLU A 102 2.99 3.89 -6.77
CA GLU A 102 4.30 4.46 -6.48
C GLU A 102 4.38 5.91 -6.98
N LYS A 103 4.05 6.13 -8.25
CA LYS A 103 4.05 7.45 -8.86
C LYS A 103 3.09 8.41 -8.16
N TYR A 104 1.89 7.96 -7.83
CA TYR A 104 0.92 8.78 -7.10
C TYR A 104 1.44 9.21 -5.72
N PHE A 105 2.12 8.29 -5.01
CA PHE A 105 2.76 8.60 -3.73
C PHE A 105 3.94 9.55 -3.89
N ALA A 106 4.75 9.38 -4.94
CA ALA A 106 5.85 10.29 -5.26
C ALA A 106 5.36 11.72 -5.48
N ASP A 107 4.21 11.87 -6.16
CA ASP A 107 3.61 13.19 -6.44
C ASP A 107 2.96 13.83 -5.19
N LYS A 108 2.60 13.05 -4.17
CA LYS A 108 1.83 13.52 -3.01
C LYS A 108 2.62 13.63 -1.71
N LEU A 109 3.57 12.71 -1.46
CA LEU A 109 4.27 12.63 -0.18
C LEU A 109 5.32 13.73 -0.04
N PHE A 110 5.27 14.50 1.03
CA PHE A 110 6.32 15.47 1.35
C PHE A 110 7.59 14.79 1.91
N ASP A 111 7.45 13.59 2.48
CA ASP A 111 8.58 12.76 2.97
C ASP A 111 9.02 11.72 1.93
N TYR A 112 8.80 12.00 0.65
CA TYR A 112 9.18 11.10 -0.44
C TYR A 112 10.69 10.86 -0.46
N GLU A 113 11.05 9.58 -0.50
CA GLU A 113 12.39 9.11 -0.80
C GLU A 113 12.28 7.91 -1.76
N GLN A 114 12.90 8.00 -2.93
CA GLN A 114 12.66 7.11 -4.06
C GLN A 114 12.92 5.64 -3.74
N ALA A 115 14.06 5.34 -3.10
CA ALA A 115 14.44 3.95 -2.84
C ALA A 115 13.46 3.28 -1.86
N SER A 116 13.08 4.00 -0.80
CA SER A 116 12.10 3.53 0.18
C SER A 116 10.71 3.40 -0.44
N ASN A 117 10.28 4.36 -1.27
CA ASN A 117 8.96 4.31 -1.90
C ASN A 117 8.85 3.12 -2.86
N VAL A 118 9.78 3.00 -3.80
CA VAL A 118 9.85 1.88 -4.76
C VAL A 118 9.93 0.54 -4.03
N GLY A 119 10.84 0.41 -3.05
CA GLY A 119 11.02 -0.83 -2.29
C GLY A 119 9.76 -1.27 -1.54
N ASN A 120 9.07 -0.32 -0.89
CA ASN A 120 7.84 -0.61 -0.15
C ASN A 120 6.64 -0.89 -1.07
N TRP A 121 6.53 -0.23 -2.23
CA TRP A 121 5.52 -0.57 -3.23
C TRP A 121 5.73 -1.98 -3.80
N GLN A 122 6.97 -2.35 -4.09
CA GLN A 122 7.30 -3.72 -4.48
C GLN A 122 7.06 -4.73 -3.35
N TRP A 123 7.26 -4.31 -2.08
CA TRP A 123 6.94 -5.14 -0.93
C TRP A 123 5.44 -5.50 -0.88
N VAL A 124 4.53 -4.53 -0.99
CA VAL A 124 3.08 -4.79 -0.97
C VAL A 124 2.62 -5.56 -2.21
N ALA A 125 3.24 -5.32 -3.37
CA ALA A 125 2.97 -6.06 -4.60
C ALA A 125 3.45 -7.52 -4.51
N GLY A 126 4.45 -7.81 -3.67
CA GLY A 126 5.03 -9.14 -3.50
C GLY A 126 6.23 -9.42 -4.40
N CYS A 127 6.70 -8.43 -5.17
CA CYS A 127 7.73 -8.58 -6.21
C CYS A 127 9.10 -8.03 -5.81
N GLY A 128 9.23 -7.41 -4.64
CA GLY A 128 10.47 -6.80 -4.15
C GLY A 128 11.47 -7.79 -3.57
N VAL A 129 12.64 -7.27 -3.17
CA VAL A 129 13.73 -8.04 -2.57
C VAL A 129 13.29 -8.74 -1.28
N ASP A 130 12.68 -8.00 -0.35
CA ASP A 130 12.11 -8.47 0.92
C ASP A 130 10.58 -8.37 0.86
N ALA A 131 10.00 -9.02 -0.14
CA ALA A 131 8.58 -8.86 -0.42
C ALA A 131 7.70 -9.71 0.52
N ALA A 132 6.55 -9.15 0.90
CA ALA A 132 5.50 -9.93 1.52
C ALA A 132 5.08 -11.09 0.59
N PRO A 133 4.81 -12.29 1.12
CA PRO A 133 4.29 -13.37 0.30
C PRO A 133 3.05 -12.91 -0.49
N TYR A 134 2.99 -13.26 -1.78
CA TYR A 134 1.92 -12.76 -2.66
C TYR A 134 0.51 -13.09 -2.17
N PHE A 135 0.35 -14.19 -1.44
CA PHE A 135 -0.92 -14.62 -0.86
C PHE A 135 -1.32 -13.84 0.41
N ARG A 136 -0.43 -12.99 0.95
CA ARG A 136 -0.74 -12.09 2.06
C ARG A 136 -1.53 -10.90 1.54
N ILE A 137 -2.84 -11.00 1.65
CA ILE A 137 -3.80 -9.97 1.23
C ILE A 137 -4.49 -9.43 2.48
N PHE A 138 -4.30 -8.15 2.77
CA PHE A 138 -4.96 -7.52 3.92
C PHE A 138 -6.46 -7.39 3.66
N ASN A 139 -7.29 -7.86 4.57
CA ASN A 139 -8.71 -7.51 4.56
C ASN A 139 -8.88 -6.13 5.19
N PRO A 140 -9.35 -5.09 4.45
CA PRO A 140 -9.44 -3.74 4.98
C PRO A 140 -10.35 -3.64 6.21
N GLU A 141 -11.45 -4.38 6.27
CA GLU A 141 -12.35 -4.40 7.42
C GLU A 141 -11.69 -4.99 8.67
N SER A 142 -10.96 -6.10 8.51
CA SER A 142 -10.18 -6.68 9.62
C SER A 142 -9.07 -5.73 10.09
N GLN A 143 -8.44 -4.97 9.19
CA GLN A 143 -7.45 -3.96 9.55
C GLN A 143 -8.11 -2.79 10.30
N GLN A 144 -9.28 -2.34 9.86
CA GLN A 144 -10.07 -1.31 10.54
C GLN A 144 -10.42 -1.74 11.97
N ILE A 145 -10.99 -2.93 12.15
CA ILE A 145 -11.35 -3.45 13.48
C ILE A 145 -10.11 -3.53 14.39
N LYS A 146 -8.96 -3.89 13.84
CA LYS A 146 -7.72 -4.06 14.61
C LYS A 146 -7.08 -2.73 15.01
N PHE A 147 -7.07 -1.73 14.12
CA PHE A 147 -6.27 -0.52 14.30
C PHE A 147 -7.07 0.75 14.51
N ASP A 148 -8.37 0.74 14.17
CA ASP A 148 -9.29 1.86 14.35
C ASP A 148 -10.69 1.36 14.77
N LYS A 149 -10.74 0.58 15.84
CA LYS A 149 -11.98 -0.07 16.31
C LYS A 149 -13.09 0.94 16.60
N GLN A 150 -12.75 2.12 17.12
CA GLN A 150 -13.69 3.19 17.47
C GLN A 150 -13.94 4.16 16.32
N LYS A 151 -13.26 3.93 15.16
CA LYS A 151 -13.39 4.74 13.96
C LYS A 151 -12.99 6.21 14.16
N GLU A 152 -12.09 6.48 15.11
CA GLU A 152 -11.59 7.82 15.39
C GLU A 152 -10.78 8.38 14.21
N TYR A 153 -9.89 7.55 13.66
CA TYR A 153 -9.10 7.91 12.48
C TYR A 153 -9.99 8.11 11.25
N ILE A 154 -10.96 7.23 11.02
CA ILE A 154 -11.91 7.34 9.90
C ILE A 154 -12.70 8.64 10.02
N LYS A 155 -13.31 8.94 11.19
CA LYS A 155 -14.08 10.16 11.40
C LYS A 155 -13.25 11.44 11.29
N LYS A 156 -11.97 11.38 11.64
CA LYS A 156 -11.05 12.51 11.48
C LYS A 156 -10.85 12.88 10.00
N TRP A 157 -10.75 11.88 9.11
CA TRP A 157 -10.43 12.11 7.70
C TRP A 157 -11.64 12.03 6.77
N ILE A 158 -12.77 11.55 7.29
CA ILE A 158 -14.08 11.52 6.64
C ILE A 158 -15.08 12.09 7.67
N PRO A 159 -15.17 13.43 7.84
CA PRO A 159 -16.01 14.03 8.90
C PRO A 159 -17.50 13.66 8.80
N GLU A 160 -17.99 13.46 7.56
CA GLU A 160 -19.36 13.05 7.25
C GLU A 160 -19.58 11.53 7.27
N PHE A 161 -18.65 10.77 7.85
CA PHE A 161 -18.72 9.31 7.87
C PHE A 161 -19.96 8.83 8.63
N ASP A 162 -20.87 8.19 7.91
CA ASP A 162 -21.99 7.44 8.44
C ASP A 162 -21.88 5.98 7.97
N GLU A 163 -21.72 5.05 8.91
CA GLU A 163 -21.56 3.63 8.60
C GLU A 163 -22.81 3.02 7.96
N SER A 164 -23.98 3.52 8.32
CA SER A 164 -25.28 3.03 7.80
C SER A 164 -25.54 3.47 6.37
N ASN A 165 -24.86 4.52 5.92
CA ASN A 165 -25.05 5.14 4.60
C ASN A 165 -23.73 5.46 3.92
N TYR A 166 -22.72 4.60 4.11
CA TYR A 166 -21.44 4.80 3.43
C TYR A 166 -21.52 4.34 1.97
N ILE A 167 -20.67 4.91 1.13
CA ILE A 167 -20.62 4.58 -0.29
C ILE A 167 -20.38 3.09 -0.55
N GLU A 168 -20.96 2.58 -1.60
CA GLU A 168 -20.85 1.16 -1.97
C GLU A 168 -19.41 0.77 -2.29
N LYS A 169 -19.01 -0.45 -1.90
CA LYS A 169 -17.70 -1.00 -2.18
C LYS A 169 -17.49 -1.22 -3.67
N ILE A 170 -16.43 -0.68 -4.25
CA ILE A 170 -16.09 -0.85 -5.67
C ILE A 170 -15.70 -2.29 -6.02
N VAL A 171 -15.36 -3.10 -5.03
CA VAL A 171 -15.06 -4.53 -5.20
C VAL A 171 -15.30 -5.29 -3.90
N ASP A 172 -15.88 -6.50 -3.99
CA ASP A 172 -16.01 -7.41 -2.85
C ASP A 172 -14.65 -8.02 -2.49
N HIS A 173 -14.35 -8.13 -1.19
CA HIS A 173 -13.07 -8.65 -0.69
C HIS A 173 -12.81 -10.10 -1.12
N LYS A 174 -13.81 -10.98 -0.99
CA LYS A 174 -13.66 -12.41 -1.30
C LYS A 174 -13.37 -12.60 -2.78
N PHE A 175 -14.18 -11.97 -3.63
CA PHE A 175 -13.97 -11.97 -5.07
C PHE A 175 -12.61 -11.42 -5.47
N ALA A 176 -12.21 -10.27 -4.92
CA ALA A 176 -10.92 -9.66 -5.21
C ALA A 176 -9.74 -10.55 -4.80
N ARG A 177 -9.85 -11.18 -3.62
CA ARG A 177 -8.85 -12.11 -3.11
C ARG A 177 -8.69 -13.33 -4.02
N GLU A 178 -9.78 -13.97 -4.42
CA GLU A 178 -9.76 -15.14 -5.33
C GLU A 178 -9.12 -14.77 -6.69
N ARG A 179 -9.55 -13.64 -7.27
CA ARG A 179 -8.99 -13.11 -8.51
C ARG A 179 -7.49 -12.87 -8.39
N CYS A 180 -7.05 -12.18 -7.34
CA CYS A 180 -5.64 -11.88 -7.10
C CYS A 180 -4.82 -13.18 -7.01
N LEU A 181 -5.22 -14.14 -6.19
CA LEU A 181 -4.51 -15.40 -6.02
C LEU A 181 -4.39 -16.19 -7.32
N LYS A 182 -5.48 -16.23 -8.11
CA LYS A 182 -5.48 -16.88 -9.43
C LYS A 182 -4.49 -16.21 -10.38
N THR A 183 -4.56 -14.88 -10.53
CA THR A 183 -3.69 -14.12 -11.43
C THR A 183 -2.21 -14.28 -11.06
N TYR A 184 -1.87 -14.18 -9.77
CA TYR A 184 -0.49 -14.38 -9.32
C TYR A 184 0.00 -15.81 -9.52
N LYS A 185 -0.84 -16.81 -9.26
CA LYS A 185 -0.49 -18.21 -9.49
C LYS A 185 -0.20 -18.50 -10.98
N GLU A 186 -1.03 -17.96 -11.87
CA GLU A 186 -0.85 -18.10 -13.33
C GLU A 186 0.44 -17.41 -13.80
N ALA A 187 0.79 -16.27 -13.25
CA ALA A 187 2.00 -15.54 -13.63
C ALA A 187 3.30 -16.19 -13.13
N LEU A 188 3.25 -16.89 -12.00
CA LEU A 188 4.43 -17.44 -11.33
C LEU A 188 4.74 -18.90 -11.68
N ASN A 189 3.79 -19.59 -12.29
CA ASN A 189 3.99 -20.92 -12.86
C ASN A 189 4.44 -20.81 -14.32
#